data_58d2d9edd7d6297591f1bc5f286706fc
#
_entry.id   58d2d9edd7d6297591f1bc5f286706fc
#
_cell.length_a   1.000
_cell.length_b   1.000
_cell.length_c   1.000
_cell.angle_alpha   90.00
_cell.angle_beta   90.00
_cell.angle_gamma   90.00
#
_symmetry.space_group_name_H-M   'P 1'
#
loop_
_entity.id
_entity.type
_entity.pdbx_description
1 polymer ?
#
loop_
_entity_poly.entity_id
_entity_poly.type
_entity_poly.pdbx_seq_one_letter_code
_entity_poly.pdbx_strand_id
1 'polypeptide(L)' 'MASVKAKDLRLKTNDELNDRLAVLKKEQFNLRFQKATGQLESTARQGAVRREIAKILTVLKEKAAASA' A
#
# COMPACT_ATOMS: atom_id res chain seq x y z
N MET A 1 11.74 -10.29 -1.63
CA MET A 1 11.57 -9.01 -2.31
C MET A 1 11.58 -7.88 -1.30
N ALA A 2 12.31 -6.84 -1.58
CA ALA A 2 12.42 -5.74 -0.65
C ALA A 2 11.10 -4.97 -0.54
N SER A 3 10.75 -4.56 0.67
CA SER A 3 9.61 -3.67 0.87
C SER A 3 9.93 -2.29 0.31
N VAL A 4 8.90 -1.58 -0.17
CA VAL A 4 9.07 -0.21 -0.68
C VAL A 4 9.39 0.71 0.50
N LYS A 5 10.49 1.44 0.39
CA LYS A 5 10.91 2.38 1.43
C LYS A 5 10.16 3.69 1.30
N ALA A 6 9.87 4.33 2.42
CA ALA A 6 9.21 5.64 2.43
C ALA A 6 10.00 6.68 1.61
N LYS A 7 11.33 6.61 1.64
CA LYS A 7 12.19 7.48 0.84
C LYS A 7 11.88 7.36 -0.65
N ASP A 8 11.71 6.14 -1.15
CA ASP A 8 11.40 5.92 -2.55
C ASP A 8 10.01 6.44 -2.90
N LEU A 9 9.05 6.28 -2.00
CA LEU A 9 7.70 6.78 -2.18
C LEU A 9 7.65 8.31 -2.25
N ARG A 10 8.51 8.99 -1.48
CA ARG A 10 8.56 10.45 -1.49
C ARG A 10 9.05 11.02 -2.82
N LEU A 11 9.77 10.24 -3.61
CA LEU A 11 10.23 10.64 -4.94
C LEU A 11 9.14 10.52 -6.01
N LYS A 12 8.04 9.83 -5.72
CA LYS A 12 6.95 9.65 -6.66
C LYS A 12 5.97 10.82 -6.62
N THR A 13 5.29 11.06 -7.74
CA THR A 13 4.22 12.07 -7.80
C THR A 13 2.99 11.59 -7.03
N ASN A 14 2.10 12.53 -6.68
CA ASN A 14 0.85 12.19 -6.03
C ASN A 14 0.01 11.24 -6.88
N ASP A 15 -0.03 11.45 -8.20
CA ASP A 15 -0.78 10.58 -9.11
C ASP A 15 -0.24 9.15 -9.10
N GLU A 16 1.09 9.00 -9.13
CA GLU A 16 1.73 7.68 -9.05
C GLU A 16 1.40 6.98 -7.73
N LEU A 17 1.43 7.74 -6.62
CA LEU A 17 1.12 7.20 -5.30
C LEU A 17 -0.36 6.78 -5.22
N ASN A 18 -1.25 7.57 -5.77
CA ASN A 18 -2.68 7.24 -5.79
C ASN A 18 -2.97 6.00 -6.64
N ASP A 19 -2.29 5.87 -7.79
CA ASP A 19 -2.42 4.70 -8.65
C ASP A 19 -1.95 3.45 -7.91
N ARG A 20 -0.79 3.53 -7.26
CA ARG A 20 -0.26 2.42 -6.48
C ARG A 20 -1.19 2.06 -5.33
N LEU A 21 -1.73 3.06 -4.66
CA LEU A 21 -2.67 2.85 -3.55
C LEU A 21 -3.92 2.11 -4.02
N ALA A 22 -4.47 2.49 -5.17
CA ALA A 22 -5.64 1.83 -5.73
C ALA A 22 -5.36 0.35 -6.01
N VAL A 23 -4.21 0.04 -6.60
CA VAL A 23 -3.79 -1.34 -6.88
C VAL A 23 -3.66 -2.13 -5.58
N LEU A 24 -3.04 -1.54 -4.56
CA LEU A 24 -2.83 -2.21 -3.27
C LEU A 24 -4.14 -2.43 -2.53
N LYS A 25 -5.06 -1.49 -2.59
CA LYS A 25 -6.39 -1.66 -1.96
C LYS A 25 -7.17 -2.78 -2.62
N LYS A 26 -7.09 -2.90 -3.93
CA LYS A 26 -7.72 -3.98 -4.67
C LYS A 26 -7.11 -5.33 -4.26
N GLU A 27 -5.80 -5.39 -4.16
CA GLU A 27 -5.10 -6.59 -3.72
C GLU A 27 -5.47 -6.95 -2.28
N GLN A 28 -5.55 -5.97 -1.40
CA GLN A 28 -5.96 -6.18 -0.01
C GLN A 28 -7.36 -6.77 0.07
N PHE A 29 -8.28 -6.26 -0.73
CA PHE A 29 -9.63 -6.79 -0.78
C PHE A 29 -9.62 -8.25 -1.23
N ASN A 30 -8.88 -8.58 -2.27
CA ASN A 30 -8.77 -9.95 -2.77
C ASN A 30 -8.17 -10.88 -1.72
N LEU A 31 -7.15 -10.43 -1.00
CA LEU A 31 -6.53 -11.22 0.06
C LEU A 31 -7.48 -11.49 1.22
N ARG A 32 -8.28 -10.49 1.60
CA ARG A 32 -9.31 -10.66 2.63
C ARG A 32 -10.36 -11.66 2.20
N PHE A 33 -10.76 -11.59 0.94
CA PHE A 33 -11.72 -12.54 0.37
C PHE A 33 -11.18 -13.96 0.39
N GLN A 34 -9.91 -14.14 -0.03
CA GLN A 34 -9.26 -15.44 -0.01
C GLN A 34 -9.17 -16.01 1.41
N LYS A 35 -8.86 -15.17 2.38
CA LYS A 35 -8.82 -15.58 3.79
C LYS A 35 -10.19 -16.03 4.28
N ALA A 36 -11.23 -15.29 3.93
CA ALA A 36 -12.60 -15.60 4.32
C ALA A 36 -13.07 -16.93 3.73
N THR A 37 -12.60 -17.28 2.53
CA THR A 37 -12.94 -18.55 1.86
C THR A 37 -12.00 -19.68 2.22
N GLY A 38 -10.99 -19.44 3.05
CA GLY A 38 -10.00 -20.45 3.44
C GLY A 38 -8.96 -20.76 2.38
N GLN A 39 -8.85 -19.96 1.33
CA GLN A 39 -7.91 -20.17 0.22
C GLN A 39 -6.54 -19.52 0.45
N LEU A 40 -6.41 -18.66 1.44
CA LEU A 40 -5.16 -17.96 1.70
C LEU A 40 -4.18 -18.87 2.45
N GLU A 41 -3.07 -19.22 1.81
CA GLU A 41 -2.05 -20.08 2.39
C GLU A 41 -1.07 -19.32 3.30
N SER A 42 -0.86 -18.05 3.04
CA SER A 42 0.10 -17.24 3.80
C SER A 42 -0.47 -15.87 4.12
N THR A 43 -0.25 -15.42 5.36
CA THR A 43 -0.64 -14.08 5.80
C THR A 43 0.47 -13.05 5.58
N ALA A 44 1.67 -13.48 5.18
CA ALA A 44 2.81 -12.58 4.98
C ALA A 44 2.52 -11.53 3.91
N ARG A 45 1.91 -11.91 2.79
CA ARG A 45 1.56 -10.97 1.72
C ARG A 45 0.53 -9.95 2.18
N GLN A 46 -0.45 -10.39 2.95
CA GLN A 46 -1.47 -9.50 3.51
C GLN A 46 -0.84 -8.43 4.40
N GLY A 47 0.09 -8.83 5.27
CA GLY A 47 0.83 -7.90 6.12
C GLY A 47 1.69 -6.93 5.32
N ALA A 48 2.36 -7.41 4.26
CA ALA A 48 3.19 -6.57 3.41
C ALA A 48 2.36 -5.52 2.68
N VAL A 49 1.22 -5.91 2.12
CA VAL A 49 0.30 -4.99 1.43
C VAL A 49 -0.21 -3.92 2.40
N ARG A 50 -0.61 -4.32 3.58
CA ARG A 50 -1.09 -3.39 4.61
C ARG A 50 -0.03 -2.35 4.98
N ARG A 51 1.21 -2.78 5.17
CA ARG A 51 2.33 -1.87 5.48
C ARG A 51 2.59 -0.90 4.34
N GLU A 52 2.58 -1.36 3.11
CA GLU A 52 2.80 -0.52 1.95
C GLU A 52 1.71 0.54 1.81
N ILE A 53 0.45 0.15 1.99
CA ILE A 53 -0.68 1.09 2.00
C ILE A 53 -0.47 2.17 3.06
N ALA A 54 -0.08 1.77 4.28
CA ALA A 54 0.16 2.71 5.37
C ALA A 54 1.27 3.69 5.04
N LYS A 55 2.36 3.21 4.43
CA LYS A 55 3.48 4.07 4.00
C LYS A 55 3.04 5.08 2.96
N ILE A 56 2.27 4.65 1.96
CA ILE A 56 1.78 5.53 0.90
C ILE A 56 0.87 6.61 1.48
N LEU A 57 -0.05 6.24 2.35
CA LEU A 57 -0.94 7.20 3.01
C LEU A 57 -0.17 8.22 3.84
N THR A 58 0.86 7.79 4.55
CA THR A 58 1.72 8.67 5.33
C THR A 58 2.45 9.66 4.43
N VAL A 59 3.02 9.20 3.32
CA VAL A 59 3.73 10.05 2.37
C VAL A 59 2.79 11.04 1.71
N LEU A 60 1.59 10.61 1.31
CA LEU A 60 0.58 11.51 0.74
C LEU A 60 0.19 12.60 1.73
N LYS A 61 0.03 12.25 3.00
CA LYS A 61 -0.27 13.21 4.05
C LYS A 61 0.87 14.20 4.25
N GLU A 62 2.11 13.73 4.25
CA GLU A 62 3.29 14.59 4.34
C GLU A 62 3.36 15.58 3.18
N LYS A 63 3.11 15.13 1.96
CA LYS A 63 3.12 15.96 0.77
C LYS A 63 2.00 17.00 0.81
N ALA A 64 0.81 16.63 1.26
CA ALA A 64 -0.31 17.55 1.40
C ALA A 64 0.04 18.64 2.43
N ALA A 65 0.64 18.27 3.56
CA ALA A 65 1.05 19.22 4.59
C ALA A 65 2.15 20.16 4.09
N ALA A 66 3.08 19.64 3.30
CA ALA A 66 4.16 20.46 2.73
C ALA A 66 3.66 21.43 1.66
N SER A 67 2.57 21.10 0.98
CA SER A 67 1.97 21.94 -0.07
C SER A 67 1.01 22.99 0.48
N ALA A 68 0.60 22.86 1.71
CA ALA A 68 -0.39 23.74 2.34
C ALA A 68 0.16 25.11 2.69
#